data_9835ba8f9e1291ca9aeffd4f3d82c95e
#
_entry.id   9835ba8f9e1291ca9aeffd4f3d82c95e
#
_cell.length_a   1.000
_cell.length_b   1.000
_cell.length_c   1.000
_cell.angle_alpha   90.00
_cell.angle_beta   90.00
_cell.angle_gamma   90.00
#
_symmetry.space_group_name_H-M   'P 1'
#
loop_
_entity.id
_entity.type
_entity.pdbx_description
1 polymer ?
#
loop_
_entity_poly.entity_id
_entity_poly.type
_entity_poly.pdbx_seq_one_letter_code
_entity_poly.pdbx_strand_id
1 'polypeptide(L)'
;MDPKLKTLMTVMELESYTEAASVLHLTQPAVSQHIKRLESIYQCKLVFFEGRVLHFTQSAYLLYDFAKIQNAYQEVLFQKLEGVENPVSIGMTLSIADYYFPTSLRSYLIEECVNFKIKVANTDTLLEDLKSGAIDCALVEGMFDQDIFTSHIFTEARFMPVVARTHPLVGQSVSLEKLLSYPVIVRELGSGTRSIFENWLTAHNHRLTSFQSVQEIGSFQTIKTFLKQSHAVSFMYTKVAHEEIENKALTYLDLEDFELKRPLHFVYLKHHLKQKEIEAIYHLTQK
;
A
#
# COMPACT_ATOMS: atom_id res chain seq x y z
N MET A 1 -15.90 2.01 21.16
CA MET A 1 -16.41 1.14 20.06
C MET A 1 -17.51 0.21 20.56
N ASP A 2 -18.56 -0.07 19.74
CA ASP A 2 -19.60 -1.06 20.07
C ASP A 2 -18.95 -2.44 20.31
N PRO A 3 -19.24 -3.12 21.47
CA PRO A 3 -18.69 -4.44 21.78
C PRO A 3 -18.96 -5.51 20.70
N LYS A 4 -20.06 -5.38 19.95
CA LYS A 4 -20.38 -6.31 18.88
C LYS A 4 -19.48 -6.13 17.66
N LEU A 5 -19.14 -4.85 17.31
CA LEU A 5 -18.17 -4.56 16.25
C LEU A 5 -16.78 -5.07 16.64
N LYS A 6 -16.37 -4.89 17.91
CA LYS A 6 -15.13 -5.47 18.41
C LYS A 6 -15.14 -7.01 18.29
N THR A 7 -16.29 -7.64 18.58
CA THR A 7 -16.45 -9.09 18.42
C THR A 7 -16.30 -9.51 16.96
N LEU A 8 -16.91 -8.80 16.01
CA LEU A 8 -16.75 -9.09 14.57
C LEU A 8 -15.29 -9.00 14.14
N MET A 9 -14.60 -7.93 14.52
CA MET A 9 -13.18 -7.76 14.20
C MET A 9 -12.34 -8.93 14.70
N THR A 10 -12.49 -9.29 15.99
CA THR A 10 -11.73 -10.39 16.58
C THR A 10 -12.05 -11.74 15.93
N VAL A 11 -13.33 -11.98 15.56
CA VAL A 11 -13.72 -13.21 14.84
C VAL A 11 -13.09 -13.28 13.45
N MET A 12 -13.03 -12.14 12.74
CA MET A 12 -12.41 -12.08 11.41
C MET A 12 -10.89 -12.23 11.46
N GLU A 13 -10.23 -11.67 12.47
CA GLU A 13 -8.77 -11.78 12.66
C GLU A 13 -8.32 -13.19 13.05
N LEU A 14 -9.12 -13.90 13.84
CA LEU A 14 -8.81 -15.26 14.33
C LEU A 14 -9.46 -16.37 13.52
N GLU A 15 -10.38 -16.04 12.62
CA GLU A 15 -11.19 -16.99 11.84
C GLU A 15 -11.87 -18.06 12.69
N SER A 16 -12.12 -17.75 13.98
CA SER A 16 -12.60 -18.72 14.99
C SER A 16 -13.47 -18.07 16.05
N TYR A 17 -14.70 -18.57 16.19
CA TYR A 17 -15.62 -18.14 17.25
C TYR A 17 -15.11 -18.51 18.64
N THR A 18 -14.44 -19.66 18.78
CA THR A 18 -13.95 -20.16 20.06
C THR A 18 -12.74 -19.36 20.52
N GLU A 19 -11.80 -19.10 19.63
CA GLU A 19 -10.62 -18.28 19.95
C GLU A 19 -11.01 -16.83 20.24
N ALA A 20 -11.91 -16.26 19.43
CA ALA A 20 -12.45 -14.93 19.68
C ALA A 20 -13.15 -14.83 21.04
N ALA A 21 -13.90 -15.85 21.43
CA ALA A 21 -14.54 -15.91 22.76
C ALA A 21 -13.49 -15.89 23.89
N SER A 22 -12.41 -16.65 23.74
CA SER A 22 -11.32 -16.68 24.71
C SER A 22 -10.64 -15.30 24.84
N VAL A 23 -10.28 -14.68 23.71
CA VAL A 23 -9.60 -13.36 23.68
C VAL A 23 -10.49 -12.25 24.26
N LEU A 24 -11.80 -12.31 23.98
CA LEU A 24 -12.75 -11.31 24.45
C LEU A 24 -13.30 -11.58 25.87
N HIS A 25 -12.88 -12.67 26.51
CA HIS A 25 -13.45 -13.14 27.80
C HIS A 25 -14.96 -13.31 27.75
N LEU A 26 -15.47 -13.84 26.63
CA LEU A 26 -16.86 -14.16 26.39
C LEU A 26 -17.06 -15.67 26.26
N THR A 27 -18.34 -16.12 26.26
CA THR A 27 -18.67 -17.48 25.84
C THR A 27 -18.85 -17.53 24.32
N GLN A 28 -18.58 -18.68 23.68
CA GLN A 28 -18.81 -18.86 22.25
C GLN A 28 -20.26 -18.55 21.82
N PRO A 29 -21.33 -18.96 22.60
CA PRO A 29 -22.69 -18.51 22.32
C PRO A 29 -22.88 -16.98 22.33
N ALA A 30 -22.21 -16.27 23.23
CA ALA A 30 -22.28 -14.81 23.28
C ALA A 30 -21.65 -14.18 22.04
N VAL A 31 -20.49 -14.68 21.58
CA VAL A 31 -19.87 -14.27 20.32
C VAL A 31 -20.83 -14.50 19.15
N SER A 32 -21.43 -15.68 19.04
CA SER A 32 -22.42 -16.01 18.01
C SER A 32 -23.63 -15.05 18.06
N GLN A 33 -24.10 -14.72 19.26
CA GLN A 33 -25.22 -13.78 19.45
C GLN A 33 -24.84 -12.35 19.02
N HIS A 34 -23.61 -11.90 19.28
CA HIS A 34 -23.12 -10.61 18.81
C HIS A 34 -23.14 -10.51 17.27
N ILE A 35 -22.65 -11.54 16.58
CA ILE A 35 -22.65 -11.59 15.11
C ILE A 35 -24.09 -11.56 14.58
N LYS A 36 -24.98 -12.43 15.10
CA LYS A 36 -26.39 -12.44 14.71
C LYS A 36 -27.08 -11.09 14.95
N ARG A 37 -26.72 -10.37 16.02
CA ARG A 37 -27.28 -9.08 16.31
C ARG A 37 -26.79 -8.03 15.32
N LEU A 38 -25.52 -8.05 14.90
CA LEU A 38 -25.02 -7.20 13.82
C LEU A 38 -25.74 -7.50 12.50
N GLU A 39 -25.88 -8.79 12.12
CA GLU A 39 -26.64 -9.19 10.94
C GLU A 39 -28.07 -8.65 10.96
N SER A 40 -28.73 -8.67 12.13
CA SER A 40 -30.08 -8.10 12.30
C SER A 40 -30.10 -6.57 12.19
N ILE A 41 -29.09 -5.87 12.74
CA ILE A 41 -29.01 -4.42 12.69
C ILE A 41 -28.78 -3.93 11.26
N TYR A 42 -27.84 -4.55 10.57
CA TYR A 42 -27.42 -4.15 9.21
C TYR A 42 -28.19 -4.87 8.10
N GLN A 43 -29.13 -5.76 8.45
CA GLN A 43 -29.98 -6.51 7.53
C GLN A 43 -29.20 -7.25 6.43
N CYS A 44 -28.04 -7.78 6.77
CA CYS A 44 -27.18 -8.54 5.86
C CYS A 44 -26.56 -9.73 6.57
N LYS A 45 -26.17 -10.73 5.78
CA LYS A 45 -25.34 -11.84 6.28
C LYS A 45 -23.90 -11.40 6.35
N LEU A 46 -23.23 -11.69 7.47
CA LEU A 46 -21.81 -11.41 7.69
C LEU A 46 -20.96 -12.66 7.59
N VAL A 47 -21.48 -13.79 8.05
CA VAL A 47 -20.74 -15.05 8.09
C VAL A 47 -21.56 -16.20 7.54
N PHE A 48 -20.89 -17.19 6.99
CA PHE A 48 -21.46 -18.48 6.61
C PHE A 48 -20.44 -19.59 6.81
N PHE A 49 -20.93 -20.84 6.92
CA PHE A 49 -20.07 -22.01 7.07
C PHE A 49 -20.12 -22.86 5.81
N GLU A 50 -18.96 -23.26 5.34
CA GLU A 50 -18.81 -24.29 4.32
C GLU A 50 -18.16 -25.53 4.97
N GLY A 51 -19.00 -26.49 5.30
CA GLY A 51 -18.61 -27.58 6.18
C GLY A 51 -18.29 -27.09 7.60
N ARG A 52 -17.01 -27.16 7.97
CA ARG A 52 -16.51 -26.65 9.27
C ARG A 52 -15.71 -25.35 9.16
N VAL A 53 -15.52 -24.84 7.95
CA VAL A 53 -14.73 -23.63 7.69
C VAL A 53 -15.64 -22.42 7.78
N LEU A 54 -15.18 -21.40 8.51
CA LEU A 54 -15.85 -20.12 8.63
C LEU A 54 -15.45 -19.23 7.47
N HIS A 55 -16.43 -18.64 6.79
CA HIS A 55 -16.22 -17.70 5.70
C HIS A 55 -16.94 -16.38 5.99
N PHE A 56 -16.42 -15.31 5.42
CA PHE A 56 -16.93 -13.95 5.58
C PHE A 56 -17.50 -13.42 4.27
N THR A 57 -18.62 -12.72 4.35
CA THR A 57 -19.23 -12.06 3.20
C THR A 57 -18.53 -10.73 2.88
N GLN A 58 -18.79 -10.18 1.71
CA GLN A 58 -18.34 -8.82 1.36
C GLN A 58 -18.85 -7.78 2.37
N SER A 59 -20.08 -7.95 2.88
CA SER A 59 -20.63 -7.06 3.91
C SER A 59 -19.86 -7.13 5.23
N ALA A 60 -19.31 -8.32 5.57
CA ALA A 60 -18.45 -8.45 6.76
C ALA A 60 -17.16 -7.65 6.61
N TYR A 61 -16.51 -7.69 5.46
CA TYR A 61 -15.30 -6.89 5.20
C TYR A 61 -15.58 -5.39 5.24
N LEU A 62 -16.67 -4.94 4.64
CA LEU A 62 -17.09 -3.53 4.73
C LEU A 62 -17.32 -3.08 6.19
N LEU A 63 -17.99 -3.92 6.98
CA LEU A 63 -18.25 -3.60 8.38
C LEU A 63 -16.98 -3.69 9.25
N TYR A 64 -16.06 -4.57 8.91
CA TYR A 64 -14.75 -4.68 9.54
C TYR A 64 -13.91 -3.40 9.31
N ASP A 65 -13.82 -2.92 8.07
CA ASP A 65 -13.12 -1.68 7.74
C ASP A 65 -13.75 -0.48 8.47
N PHE A 66 -15.09 -0.39 8.48
CA PHE A 66 -15.80 0.63 9.23
C PHE A 66 -15.47 0.59 10.73
N ALA A 67 -15.44 -0.61 11.33
CA ALA A 67 -15.12 -0.78 12.73
C ALA A 67 -13.66 -0.39 13.07
N LYS A 68 -12.72 -0.71 12.19
CA LYS A 68 -11.31 -0.27 12.30
C LYS A 68 -11.21 1.25 12.32
N ILE A 69 -11.83 1.92 11.35
CA ILE A 69 -11.82 3.37 11.24
C ILE A 69 -12.46 4.02 12.47
N GLN A 70 -13.60 3.49 12.94
CA GLN A 70 -14.24 3.98 14.18
C GLN A 70 -13.32 3.86 15.40
N ASN A 71 -12.61 2.72 15.53
CA ASN A 71 -11.69 2.53 16.63
C ASN A 71 -10.52 3.53 16.59
N ALA A 72 -9.95 3.74 15.40
CA ALA A 72 -8.88 4.71 15.19
C ALA A 72 -9.32 6.13 15.59
N TYR A 73 -10.50 6.56 15.19
CA TYR A 73 -11.04 7.86 15.57
C TYR A 73 -11.26 7.99 17.08
N GLN A 74 -11.73 6.93 17.71
CA GLN A 74 -11.93 6.93 19.17
C GLN A 74 -10.60 7.07 19.92
N GLU A 75 -9.54 6.40 19.50
CA GLU A 75 -8.19 6.53 20.07
C GLU A 75 -7.66 7.98 19.91
N VAL A 76 -7.75 8.57 18.72
CA VAL A 76 -7.34 9.96 18.49
C VAL A 76 -8.16 10.93 19.35
N LEU A 77 -9.47 10.68 19.50
CA LEU A 77 -10.34 11.51 20.35
C LEU A 77 -9.88 11.46 21.82
N PHE A 78 -9.63 10.27 22.37
CA PHE A 78 -9.16 10.12 23.73
C PHE A 78 -7.83 10.84 23.96
N GLN A 79 -6.89 10.71 23.05
CA GLN A 79 -5.60 11.41 23.12
C GLN A 79 -5.78 12.93 23.13
N LYS A 80 -6.66 13.48 22.29
CA LYS A 80 -6.98 14.93 22.29
C LYS A 80 -7.64 15.37 23.58
N LEU A 81 -8.53 14.56 24.17
CA LEU A 81 -9.19 14.87 25.43
C LEU A 81 -8.22 14.84 26.62
N GLU A 82 -7.22 13.98 26.57
CA GLU A 82 -6.15 13.90 27.59
C GLU A 82 -5.09 14.99 27.43
N GLY A 83 -5.18 15.80 26.39
CA GLY A 83 -4.20 16.86 26.09
C GLY A 83 -2.84 16.30 25.64
N VAL A 84 -2.80 15.06 25.18
CA VAL A 84 -1.59 14.42 24.64
C VAL A 84 -1.40 14.86 23.20
N GLU A 85 -0.39 15.69 22.96
CA GLU A 85 0.05 16.00 21.61
C GLU A 85 0.89 14.83 21.06
N ASN A 86 0.27 14.00 20.24
CA ASN A 86 1.02 12.98 19.53
C ASN A 86 1.58 13.52 18.21
N PRO A 87 2.85 13.23 17.92
CA PRO A 87 3.45 13.60 16.64
C PRO A 87 2.66 13.01 15.49
N VAL A 88 2.60 13.73 14.37
CA VAL A 88 1.99 13.18 13.15
C VAL A 88 2.82 12.02 12.63
N SER A 89 2.16 10.90 12.38
CA SER A 89 2.76 9.68 11.84
C SER A 89 2.55 9.62 10.34
N ILE A 90 3.64 9.57 9.58
CA ILE A 90 3.64 9.64 8.12
C ILE A 90 4.09 8.28 7.55
N GLY A 91 3.25 7.66 6.71
CA GLY A 91 3.64 6.49 5.93
C GLY A 91 4.31 6.91 4.61
N MET A 92 5.27 6.16 4.14
CA MET A 92 5.85 6.34 2.79
C MET A 92 6.16 4.99 2.18
N THR A 93 5.87 4.84 0.89
CA THR A 93 6.37 3.67 0.16
C THR A 93 7.87 3.78 -0.03
N LEU A 94 8.54 2.65 -0.28
CA LEU A 94 10.00 2.61 -0.43
C LEU A 94 10.48 3.50 -1.59
N SER A 95 9.73 3.52 -2.70
CA SER A 95 10.03 4.40 -3.84
C SER A 95 10.04 5.86 -3.45
N ILE A 96 9.07 6.26 -2.61
CA ILE A 96 8.90 7.66 -2.22
C ILE A 96 9.91 8.03 -1.13
N ALA A 97 10.07 7.20 -0.11
CA ALA A 97 10.98 7.45 1.00
C ALA A 97 12.42 7.67 0.53
N ASP A 98 12.88 6.83 -0.41
CA ASP A 98 14.28 6.85 -0.85
C ASP A 98 14.54 7.80 -2.02
N TYR A 99 13.53 8.01 -2.92
CA TYR A 99 13.79 8.69 -4.21
C TYR A 99 12.88 9.89 -4.51
N TYR A 100 11.72 9.98 -3.88
CA TYR A 100 10.73 11.04 -4.14
C TYR A 100 10.31 11.79 -2.89
N PHE A 101 11.05 11.66 -1.79
CA PHE A 101 10.73 12.38 -0.55
C PHE A 101 10.70 13.89 -0.83
N PRO A 102 9.54 14.57 -0.61
CA PRO A 102 9.42 16.00 -0.91
C PRO A 102 10.44 16.81 -0.11
N THR A 103 11.23 17.62 -0.82
CA THR A 103 12.35 18.33 -0.20
C THR A 103 11.90 19.28 0.89
N SER A 104 10.82 20.02 0.67
CA SER A 104 10.30 21.00 1.65
C SER A 104 9.75 20.32 2.90
N LEU A 105 9.09 19.15 2.75
CA LEU A 105 8.66 18.38 3.91
C LEU A 105 9.87 17.87 4.71
N ARG A 106 10.88 17.35 4.03
CA ARG A 106 12.11 16.88 4.67
C ARG A 106 12.83 18.01 5.42
N SER A 107 13.01 19.18 4.77
CA SER A 107 13.62 20.34 5.41
C SER A 107 12.84 20.79 6.64
N TYR A 108 11.52 20.89 6.54
CA TYR A 108 10.65 21.24 7.67
C TYR A 108 10.82 20.29 8.85
N LEU A 109 10.81 18.98 8.62
CA LEU A 109 10.95 17.98 9.67
C LEU A 109 12.32 18.07 10.38
N ILE A 110 13.37 18.46 9.68
CA ILE A 110 14.74 18.60 10.21
C ILE A 110 14.91 19.93 10.93
N GLU A 111 14.51 21.04 10.32
CA GLU A 111 14.80 22.39 10.79
C GLU A 111 13.95 22.82 11.96
N GLU A 112 12.66 22.46 11.97
CA GLU A 112 11.73 22.81 13.04
C GLU A 112 11.82 21.88 14.28
N CYS A 113 12.69 20.87 14.23
CA CYS A 113 12.86 19.88 15.32
C CYS A 113 11.53 19.26 15.78
N VAL A 114 10.59 19.08 14.86
CA VAL A 114 9.25 18.56 15.15
C VAL A 114 9.33 17.08 15.48
N ASN A 115 8.62 16.66 16.51
CA ASN A 115 8.44 15.24 16.78
C ASN A 115 7.60 14.61 15.67
N PHE A 116 8.14 13.64 14.94
CA PHE A 116 7.44 12.90 13.89
C PHE A 116 7.80 11.41 13.90
N LYS A 117 6.97 10.62 13.25
CA LYS A 117 7.25 9.21 12.96
C LYS A 117 7.12 8.99 11.46
N ILE A 118 8.10 8.34 10.86
CA ILE A 118 8.00 7.87 9.47
C ILE A 118 8.01 6.35 9.49
N LYS A 119 6.99 5.75 8.86
CA LYS A 119 6.90 4.32 8.60
C LYS A 119 7.11 4.08 7.11
N VAL A 120 8.08 3.24 6.76
CA VAL A 120 8.28 2.80 5.37
C VAL A 120 7.72 1.39 5.22
N ALA A 121 6.78 1.22 4.29
CA ALA A 121 6.16 -0.07 3.97
C ALA A 121 5.63 -0.05 2.53
N ASN A 122 5.04 -1.15 2.06
CA ASN A 122 4.36 -1.16 0.76
C ASN A 122 2.99 -0.48 0.84
N THR A 123 2.38 -0.23 -0.32
CA THR A 123 1.11 0.52 -0.42
C THR A 123 -0.01 -0.11 0.40
N ASP A 124 -0.22 -1.43 0.26
CA ASP A 124 -1.33 -2.11 0.95
C ASP A 124 -1.18 -2.02 2.47
N THR A 125 0.02 -2.24 2.98
CA THR A 125 0.32 -2.10 4.42
C THR A 125 0.04 -0.68 4.92
N LEU A 126 0.44 0.35 4.17
CA LEU A 126 0.21 1.74 4.56
C LEU A 126 -1.28 2.12 4.52
N LEU A 127 -2.04 1.61 3.56
CA LEU A 127 -3.49 1.83 3.50
C LEU A 127 -4.21 1.16 4.68
N GLU A 128 -3.78 -0.03 5.09
CA GLU A 128 -4.30 -0.67 6.31
C GLU A 128 -3.90 0.08 7.58
N ASP A 129 -2.67 0.59 7.64
CA ASP A 129 -2.21 1.44 8.75
C ASP A 129 -3.02 2.74 8.87
N LEU A 130 -3.40 3.36 7.75
CA LEU A 130 -4.32 4.51 7.74
C LEU A 130 -5.69 4.14 8.30
N LYS A 131 -6.28 3.03 7.85
CA LYS A 131 -7.58 2.55 8.35
C LYS A 131 -7.56 2.26 9.84
N SER A 132 -6.47 1.69 10.34
CA SER A 132 -6.30 1.37 11.76
C SER A 132 -5.87 2.56 12.62
N GLY A 133 -5.52 3.71 12.01
CA GLY A 133 -4.99 4.87 12.72
C GLY A 133 -3.56 4.70 13.24
N ALA A 134 -2.84 3.69 12.78
CA ALA A 134 -1.42 3.49 13.11
C ALA A 134 -0.53 4.59 12.49
N ILE A 135 -0.98 5.18 11.37
CA ILE A 135 -0.43 6.39 10.76
C ILE A 135 -1.54 7.38 10.42
N ASP A 136 -1.22 8.67 10.38
CA ASP A 136 -2.18 9.75 10.14
C ASP A 136 -2.33 10.08 8.64
N CYS A 137 -1.24 10.02 7.89
CA CYS A 137 -1.22 10.24 6.45
C CYS A 137 -0.12 9.40 5.80
N ALA A 138 -0.19 9.24 4.48
CA ALA A 138 0.80 8.48 3.73
C ALA A 138 1.10 9.10 2.35
N LEU A 139 2.33 8.91 1.88
CA LEU A 139 2.72 9.15 0.50
C LEU A 139 2.85 7.78 -0.18
N VAL A 140 2.01 7.56 -1.19
CA VAL A 140 1.86 6.25 -1.84
C VAL A 140 1.78 6.36 -3.35
N GLU A 141 2.08 5.27 -4.02
CA GLU A 141 1.76 5.01 -5.42
C GLU A 141 0.78 3.83 -5.52
N GLY A 142 0.18 3.67 -6.69
CA GLY A 142 -0.76 2.58 -6.96
C GLY A 142 -2.21 3.00 -6.85
N MET A 143 -3.08 2.02 -6.64
CA MET A 143 -4.52 2.22 -6.56
C MET A 143 -4.99 2.10 -5.12
N PHE A 144 -5.99 2.89 -4.77
CA PHE A 144 -6.63 2.87 -3.45
C PHE A 144 -8.08 3.34 -3.58
N ASP A 145 -8.89 3.01 -2.57
CA ASP A 145 -10.31 3.32 -2.54
C ASP A 145 -10.52 4.83 -2.25
N GLN A 146 -11.06 5.54 -3.24
CA GLN A 146 -11.36 6.97 -3.13
C GLN A 146 -12.61 7.26 -2.28
N ASP A 147 -13.41 6.26 -1.93
CA ASP A 147 -14.55 6.43 -1.04
C ASP A 147 -14.11 6.51 0.43
N ILE A 148 -13.01 5.86 0.77
CA ILE A 148 -12.43 5.82 2.13
C ILE A 148 -11.41 6.96 2.33
N PHE A 149 -10.57 7.21 1.33
CA PHE A 149 -9.44 8.12 1.46
C PHE A 149 -9.65 9.45 0.71
N THR A 150 -9.16 10.52 1.30
CA THR A 150 -8.86 11.77 0.59
C THR A 150 -7.45 11.66 0.02
N SER A 151 -7.29 12.06 -1.25
CA SER A 151 -6.00 11.99 -1.92
C SER A 151 -5.70 13.26 -2.71
N HIS A 152 -4.42 13.63 -2.72
CA HIS A 152 -3.89 14.73 -3.50
C HIS A 152 -2.63 14.28 -4.22
N ILE A 153 -2.49 14.65 -5.49
CA ILE A 153 -1.26 14.40 -6.24
C ILE A 153 -0.21 15.40 -5.77
N PHE A 154 0.97 14.92 -5.38
CA PHE A 154 2.09 15.81 -5.04
C PHE A 154 3.18 15.83 -6.11
N THR A 155 3.29 14.79 -6.93
CA THR A 155 4.17 14.75 -8.10
C THR A 155 3.76 13.66 -9.07
N GLU A 156 4.31 13.69 -10.27
CA GLU A 156 4.19 12.60 -11.25
C GLU A 156 5.56 11.97 -11.50
N ALA A 157 5.57 10.66 -11.70
CA ALA A 157 6.79 9.91 -11.92
C ALA A 157 6.67 9.03 -13.17
N ARG A 158 7.72 9.01 -13.98
CA ARG A 158 7.82 8.14 -15.16
C ARG A 158 8.26 6.74 -14.71
N PHE A 159 7.54 5.73 -15.18
CA PHE A 159 7.77 4.32 -14.89
C PHE A 159 8.33 3.63 -16.12
N MET A 160 9.44 2.89 -16.01
CA MET A 160 10.22 2.40 -17.14
C MET A 160 10.70 0.97 -16.92
N PRO A 161 10.81 0.16 -17.99
CA PRO A 161 11.55 -1.09 -17.95
C PRO A 161 13.06 -0.81 -17.85
N VAL A 162 13.73 -1.50 -16.93
CA VAL A 162 15.16 -1.36 -16.61
C VAL A 162 15.86 -2.70 -16.75
N VAL A 163 17.01 -2.70 -17.43
CA VAL A 163 17.82 -3.89 -17.69
C VAL A 163 19.30 -3.57 -17.49
N ALA A 164 20.15 -4.61 -17.42
CA ALA A 164 21.60 -4.45 -17.50
C ALA A 164 22.00 -3.70 -18.78
N ARG A 165 23.06 -2.91 -18.73
CA ARG A 165 23.62 -2.27 -19.95
C ARG A 165 24.04 -3.29 -21.01
N THR A 166 24.41 -4.49 -20.60
CA THR A 166 24.83 -5.61 -21.47
C THR A 166 23.67 -6.50 -21.92
N HIS A 167 22.43 -6.15 -21.60
CA HIS A 167 21.27 -6.96 -21.94
C HIS A 167 21.11 -7.08 -23.48
N PRO A 168 20.79 -8.30 -24.02
CA PRO A 168 20.72 -8.52 -25.48
C PRO A 168 19.73 -7.65 -26.25
N LEU A 169 18.74 -7.10 -25.56
CA LEU A 169 17.69 -6.24 -26.16
C LEU A 169 18.06 -4.75 -26.19
N VAL A 170 19.21 -4.35 -25.69
CA VAL A 170 19.62 -2.94 -25.65
C VAL A 170 19.89 -2.43 -27.06
N GLY A 171 19.42 -1.20 -27.36
CA GLY A 171 19.65 -0.53 -28.64
C GLY A 171 18.67 -0.89 -29.75
N GLN A 172 17.60 -1.59 -29.43
CA GLN A 172 16.49 -1.89 -30.35
C GLN A 172 15.15 -1.58 -29.70
N SER A 173 14.14 -1.28 -30.49
CA SER A 173 12.74 -1.25 -30.02
C SER A 173 12.26 -2.69 -29.85
N VAL A 174 11.58 -2.98 -28.76
CA VAL A 174 11.26 -4.35 -28.30
C VAL A 174 9.77 -4.48 -28.10
N SER A 175 9.17 -5.49 -28.73
CA SER A 175 7.77 -5.83 -28.45
C SER A 175 7.62 -6.54 -27.10
N LEU A 176 6.42 -6.48 -26.52
CA LEU A 176 6.13 -7.17 -25.26
C LEU A 176 6.38 -8.68 -25.38
N GLU A 177 5.95 -9.32 -26.47
CA GLU A 177 6.12 -10.76 -26.71
C GLU A 177 7.59 -11.18 -26.65
N LYS A 178 8.49 -10.35 -27.21
CA LYS A 178 9.93 -10.60 -27.17
C LYS A 178 10.47 -10.44 -25.74
N LEU A 179 9.95 -9.47 -24.98
CA LEU A 179 10.36 -9.26 -23.60
C LEU A 179 9.93 -10.41 -22.68
N LEU A 180 8.75 -11.01 -22.94
CA LEU A 180 8.25 -12.16 -22.16
C LEU A 180 9.18 -13.39 -22.19
N SER A 181 10.09 -13.48 -23.18
CA SER A 181 11.10 -14.55 -23.26
C SER A 181 12.24 -14.40 -22.25
N TYR A 182 12.24 -13.38 -21.42
CA TYR A 182 13.22 -13.12 -20.39
C TYR A 182 12.64 -13.25 -18.98
N PRO A 183 13.47 -13.45 -17.94
CA PRO A 183 13.03 -13.38 -16.55
C PRO A 183 12.56 -11.96 -16.19
N VAL A 184 11.53 -11.86 -15.36
CA VAL A 184 11.11 -10.59 -14.75
C VAL A 184 11.35 -10.59 -13.24
N ILE A 185 11.88 -9.48 -12.74
CA ILE A 185 12.03 -9.25 -11.30
C ILE A 185 11.00 -8.19 -10.90
N VAL A 186 10.12 -8.54 -9.97
CA VAL A 186 9.07 -7.67 -9.45
C VAL A 186 9.23 -7.47 -7.95
N ARG A 187 8.61 -6.40 -7.45
CA ARG A 187 8.48 -6.16 -6.02
C ARG A 187 7.54 -7.20 -5.39
N GLU A 188 7.55 -7.23 -4.08
CA GLU A 188 6.66 -8.06 -3.28
C GLU A 188 5.17 -7.74 -3.51
N LEU A 189 4.32 -8.70 -3.17
CA LEU A 189 2.87 -8.49 -3.18
C LEU A 189 2.48 -7.32 -2.27
N GLY A 190 1.49 -6.52 -2.67
CA GLY A 190 1.10 -5.29 -1.97
C GLY A 190 1.92 -4.05 -2.35
N SER A 191 2.99 -4.20 -3.14
CA SER A 191 3.74 -3.06 -3.68
C SER A 191 2.97 -2.32 -4.77
N GLY A 192 2.83 -1.01 -4.63
CA GLY A 192 2.21 -0.15 -5.64
C GLY A 192 2.90 -0.23 -7.00
N THR A 193 4.23 -0.31 -7.05
CA THR A 193 4.98 -0.47 -8.31
C THR A 193 4.70 -1.81 -9.00
N ARG A 194 4.52 -2.89 -8.24
CA ARG A 194 4.10 -4.18 -8.78
C ARG A 194 2.69 -4.11 -9.34
N SER A 195 1.73 -3.59 -8.59
CA SER A 195 0.33 -3.50 -9.04
C SER A 195 0.18 -2.62 -10.28
N ILE A 196 0.95 -1.53 -10.42
CA ILE A 196 1.01 -0.70 -11.61
C ILE A 196 1.43 -1.53 -12.83
N PHE A 197 2.47 -2.33 -12.70
CA PHE A 197 2.97 -3.17 -13.78
C PHE A 197 1.99 -4.31 -14.13
N GLU A 198 1.45 -5.00 -13.13
CA GLU A 198 0.45 -6.06 -13.34
C GLU A 198 -0.82 -5.54 -14.04
N ASN A 199 -1.28 -4.34 -13.67
CA ASN A 199 -2.42 -3.70 -14.34
C ASN A 199 -2.11 -3.35 -15.79
N TRP A 200 -0.89 -2.87 -16.07
CA TRP A 200 -0.46 -2.61 -17.45
C TRP A 200 -0.40 -3.90 -18.25
N LEU A 201 0.16 -4.99 -17.73
CA LEU A 201 0.17 -6.31 -18.37
C LEU A 201 -1.26 -6.80 -18.66
N THR A 202 -2.16 -6.68 -17.68
CA THR A 202 -3.57 -7.10 -17.83
C THR A 202 -4.28 -6.33 -18.94
N ALA A 203 -4.03 -5.03 -19.07
CA ALA A 203 -4.56 -4.20 -20.16
C ALA A 203 -4.05 -4.64 -21.54
N HIS A 204 -2.90 -5.32 -21.60
CA HIS A 204 -2.32 -5.89 -22.80
C HIS A 204 -2.58 -7.41 -22.94
N ASN A 205 -3.55 -7.97 -22.18
CA ASN A 205 -3.92 -9.39 -22.17
C ASN A 205 -2.79 -10.34 -21.71
N HIS A 206 -1.86 -9.86 -20.88
CA HIS A 206 -0.78 -10.65 -20.30
C HIS A 206 -0.81 -10.65 -18.76
N ARG A 207 -0.04 -11.53 -18.17
CA ARG A 207 0.15 -11.66 -16.71
C ARG A 207 1.63 -11.87 -16.42
N LEU A 208 2.04 -11.75 -15.15
CA LEU A 208 3.42 -12.06 -14.73
C LEU A 208 3.83 -13.48 -15.14
N THR A 209 2.90 -14.44 -15.07
CA THR A 209 3.13 -15.84 -15.51
C THR A 209 3.40 -16.00 -17.00
N SER A 210 3.22 -14.97 -17.82
CA SER A 210 3.59 -14.97 -19.24
C SER A 210 5.09 -14.82 -19.47
N PHE A 211 5.85 -14.33 -18.47
CA PHE A 211 7.30 -14.22 -18.54
C PHE A 211 7.98 -15.60 -18.40
N GLN A 212 9.22 -15.73 -18.91
CA GLN A 212 10.04 -16.93 -18.79
C GLN A 212 10.12 -17.43 -17.34
N SER A 213 10.30 -16.52 -16.40
CA SER A 213 10.24 -16.76 -14.96
C SER A 213 9.97 -15.47 -14.21
N VAL A 214 9.40 -15.58 -13.00
CA VAL A 214 9.09 -14.44 -12.12
C VAL A 214 9.92 -14.58 -10.86
N GLN A 215 10.63 -13.53 -10.49
CA GLN A 215 11.38 -13.43 -9.26
C GLN A 215 10.81 -12.28 -8.42
N GLU A 216 10.54 -12.53 -7.15
CA GLU A 216 10.01 -11.55 -6.22
C GLU A 216 11.10 -11.05 -5.27
N ILE A 217 11.34 -9.74 -5.24
CA ILE A 217 12.36 -9.11 -4.40
C ILE A 217 11.81 -7.80 -3.82
N GLY A 218 11.76 -7.67 -2.49
CA GLY A 218 11.20 -6.51 -1.80
C GLY A 218 12.09 -5.26 -1.76
N SER A 219 13.34 -5.33 -2.21
CA SER A 219 14.32 -4.24 -2.13
C SER A 219 14.77 -3.77 -3.51
N PHE A 220 14.63 -2.49 -3.83
CA PHE A 220 15.14 -1.92 -5.08
C PHE A 220 16.66 -2.08 -5.22
N GLN A 221 17.41 -1.92 -4.14
CA GLN A 221 18.87 -2.09 -4.17
C GLN A 221 19.24 -3.52 -4.57
N THR A 222 18.54 -4.51 -4.02
CA THR A 222 18.75 -5.93 -4.37
C THR A 222 18.32 -6.18 -5.82
N ILE A 223 17.16 -5.67 -6.28
CA ILE A 223 16.72 -5.76 -7.67
C ILE A 223 17.79 -5.22 -8.61
N LYS A 224 18.30 -4.02 -8.35
CA LYS A 224 19.35 -3.39 -9.18
C LYS A 224 20.64 -4.24 -9.22
N THR A 225 21.00 -4.88 -8.11
CA THR A 225 22.14 -5.79 -8.05
C THR A 225 21.94 -7.02 -8.93
N PHE A 226 20.76 -7.63 -8.87
CA PHE A 226 20.42 -8.80 -9.72
C PHE A 226 20.36 -8.43 -11.20
N LEU A 227 19.78 -7.28 -11.54
CA LEU A 227 19.75 -6.81 -12.93
C LEU A 227 21.14 -6.66 -13.52
N LYS A 228 22.11 -6.12 -12.78
CA LYS A 228 23.51 -5.95 -13.24
C LYS A 228 24.21 -7.26 -13.62
N GLN A 229 23.73 -8.39 -13.10
CA GLN A 229 24.36 -9.71 -13.23
C GLN A 229 23.52 -10.73 -14.01
N SER A 230 22.40 -10.31 -14.61
CA SER A 230 21.46 -11.20 -15.29
C SER A 230 20.89 -10.58 -16.56
N HIS A 231 20.13 -11.38 -17.30
CA HIS A 231 19.30 -10.88 -18.41
C HIS A 231 17.84 -10.72 -17.98
N ALA A 232 17.60 -10.42 -16.71
CA ALA A 232 16.25 -10.10 -16.23
C ALA A 232 15.87 -8.66 -16.55
N VAL A 233 14.56 -8.41 -16.62
CA VAL A 233 13.98 -7.07 -16.68
C VAL A 233 13.28 -6.76 -15.38
N SER A 234 13.27 -5.49 -14.97
CA SER A 234 12.42 -5.01 -13.91
C SER A 234 11.79 -3.68 -14.31
N PHE A 235 10.71 -3.32 -13.66
CA PHE A 235 9.96 -2.10 -13.95
C PHE A 235 9.97 -1.20 -12.71
N MET A 236 10.41 0.03 -12.86
CA MET A 236 10.54 0.96 -11.74
C MET A 236 10.48 2.42 -12.19
N TYR A 237 10.29 3.30 -11.26
CA TYR A 237 10.36 4.74 -11.52
C TYR A 237 11.77 5.19 -11.90
N THR A 238 11.87 6.16 -12.80
CA THR A 238 13.15 6.62 -13.34
C THR A 238 14.14 7.07 -12.27
N LYS A 239 13.68 7.75 -11.20
CA LYS A 239 14.58 8.18 -10.12
C LYS A 239 15.18 7.00 -9.35
N VAL A 240 14.50 5.83 -9.29
CA VAL A 240 14.99 4.63 -8.60
C VAL A 240 16.25 4.09 -9.25
N ALA A 241 16.34 4.12 -10.58
CA ALA A 241 17.48 3.62 -11.34
C ALA A 241 18.48 4.72 -11.74
N HIS A 242 18.24 5.97 -11.35
CA HIS A 242 18.98 7.13 -11.86
C HIS A 242 20.51 6.98 -11.73
N GLU A 243 20.98 6.62 -10.56
CA GLU A 243 22.41 6.45 -10.29
C GLU A 243 23.04 5.37 -11.18
N GLU A 244 22.39 4.22 -11.32
CA GLU A 244 22.86 3.13 -12.16
C GLU A 244 22.79 3.45 -13.65
N ILE A 245 21.86 4.29 -14.07
CA ILE A 245 21.81 4.78 -15.46
C ILE A 245 22.97 5.75 -15.72
N GLU A 246 23.23 6.70 -14.82
CA GLU A 246 24.34 7.68 -14.95
C GLU A 246 25.70 6.99 -15.00
N ASN A 247 25.92 5.98 -14.14
CA ASN A 247 27.17 5.21 -14.13
C ASN A 247 27.24 4.10 -15.19
N LYS A 248 26.21 4.00 -16.06
CA LYS A 248 26.12 3.05 -17.19
C LYS A 248 26.10 1.59 -16.80
N ALA A 249 25.72 1.25 -15.57
CA ALA A 249 25.53 -0.13 -15.12
C ALA A 249 24.21 -0.71 -15.61
N LEU A 250 23.14 0.10 -15.58
CA LEU A 250 21.82 -0.22 -16.09
C LEU A 250 21.42 0.70 -17.24
N THR A 251 20.33 0.37 -17.93
CA THR A 251 19.75 1.22 -18.98
C THR A 251 18.23 1.00 -19.02
N TYR A 252 17.52 2.01 -19.54
CA TYR A 252 16.11 1.84 -19.91
C TYR A 252 16.02 1.02 -21.20
N LEU A 253 15.03 0.15 -21.27
CA LEU A 253 14.71 -0.56 -22.49
C LEU A 253 13.64 0.23 -23.26
N ASP A 254 13.78 0.31 -24.57
CA ASP A 254 12.77 0.86 -25.46
C ASP A 254 11.72 -0.22 -25.73
N LEU A 255 10.66 -0.23 -24.91
CA LEU A 255 9.53 -1.14 -25.04
C LEU A 255 8.42 -0.45 -25.82
N GLU A 256 7.98 -1.08 -26.91
CA GLU A 256 6.92 -0.57 -27.78
C GLU A 256 5.63 -0.32 -26.98
N ASP A 257 4.96 0.79 -27.23
CA ASP A 257 3.71 1.20 -26.58
C ASP A 257 3.77 1.32 -25.04
N PHE A 258 4.99 1.44 -24.47
CA PHE A 258 5.17 1.60 -23.05
C PHE A 258 5.44 3.06 -22.67
N GLU A 259 4.38 3.84 -22.56
CA GLU A 259 4.44 5.20 -22.00
C GLU A 259 3.62 5.27 -20.73
N LEU A 260 4.30 5.12 -19.59
CA LEU A 260 3.64 5.07 -18.30
C LEU A 260 4.18 6.16 -17.36
N LYS A 261 3.34 7.18 -17.14
CA LYS A 261 3.49 8.14 -16.04
C LYS A 261 2.44 7.85 -14.98
N ARG A 262 2.82 7.94 -13.74
CA ARG A 262 1.91 7.71 -12.62
C ARG A 262 1.99 8.84 -11.60
N PRO A 263 0.85 9.29 -11.12
CA PRO A 263 0.82 10.22 -10.00
C PRO A 263 1.28 9.52 -8.72
N LEU A 264 2.03 10.25 -7.90
CA LEU A 264 2.32 9.90 -6.53
C LEU A 264 1.40 10.73 -5.63
N HIS A 265 0.77 10.06 -4.68
CA HIS A 265 -0.33 10.63 -3.91
C HIS A 265 0.04 10.83 -2.45
N PHE A 266 -0.39 11.96 -1.92
CA PHE A 266 -0.56 12.17 -0.48
C PHE A 266 -1.96 11.73 -0.09
N VAL A 267 -2.10 10.80 0.86
CA VAL A 267 -3.36 10.11 1.17
C VAL A 267 -3.62 10.13 2.67
N TYR A 268 -4.85 10.34 3.08
CA TYR A 268 -5.31 10.25 4.47
C TYR A 268 -6.80 9.88 4.53
N LEU A 269 -7.28 9.42 5.69
CA LEU A 269 -8.70 9.09 5.89
C LEU A 269 -9.58 10.34 5.75
N LYS A 270 -10.72 10.21 5.07
CA LYS A 270 -11.75 11.25 5.06
C LYS A 270 -12.18 11.60 6.48
N HIS A 271 -12.39 12.89 6.74
CA HIS A 271 -12.85 13.40 8.06
C HIS A 271 -11.91 13.08 9.23
N HIS A 272 -10.59 12.99 8.98
CA HIS A 272 -9.60 12.73 10.02
C HIS A 272 -9.63 13.84 11.11
N LEU A 273 -9.52 13.46 12.39
CA LEU A 273 -9.57 14.42 13.51
C LEU A 273 -8.36 15.37 13.58
N LYS A 274 -7.24 15.03 12.94
CA LYS A 274 -6.05 15.87 12.77
C LYS A 274 -5.99 16.50 11.37
N GLN A 275 -7.11 16.77 10.74
CA GLN A 275 -7.15 17.23 9.34
C GLN A 275 -6.30 18.48 9.09
N LYS A 276 -6.34 19.46 10.00
CA LYS A 276 -5.56 20.70 9.86
C LYS A 276 -4.06 20.46 9.85
N GLU A 277 -3.59 19.59 10.75
CA GLU A 277 -2.20 19.18 10.86
C GLU A 277 -1.75 18.40 9.61
N ILE A 278 -2.61 17.51 9.11
CA ILE A 278 -2.37 16.73 7.89
C ILE A 278 -2.32 17.64 6.65
N GLU A 279 -3.25 18.60 6.54
CA GLU A 279 -3.26 19.57 5.43
C GLU A 279 -2.01 20.47 5.45
N ALA A 280 -1.52 20.85 6.63
CA ALA A 280 -0.27 21.60 6.75
C ALA A 280 0.92 20.77 6.20
N ILE A 281 0.99 19.47 6.49
CA ILE A 281 2.00 18.57 5.93
C ILE A 281 1.83 18.44 4.41
N TYR A 282 0.59 18.30 3.91
CA TYR A 282 0.33 18.25 2.48
C TYR A 282 0.88 19.49 1.76
N HIS A 283 0.64 20.69 2.29
CA HIS A 283 1.17 21.91 1.69
C HIS A 283 2.70 21.94 1.59
N LEU A 284 3.40 21.25 2.48
CA LEU A 284 4.85 21.08 2.39
C LEU A 284 5.27 20.09 1.27
N THR A 285 4.38 19.24 0.80
CA THR A 285 4.69 18.34 -0.32
C THR A 285 4.59 19.03 -1.69
N GLN A 286 3.99 20.22 -1.77
CA GLN A 286 3.75 20.96 -3.02
C GLN A 286 4.87 21.96 -3.38
N LYS A 287 5.79 22.19 -2.49
CA LYS A 287 6.94 23.09 -2.67
C LYS A 287 8.21 22.27 -2.92
#